data_c77b3c99aa8b98a4b52f20cbd8bc69bb
#
_entry.id   c77b3c99aa8b98a4b52f20cbd8bc69bb
#
_cell.length_a   1.000
_cell.length_b   1.000
_cell.length_c   1.000
_cell.angle_alpha   90.00
_cell.angle_beta   90.00
_cell.angle_gamma   90.00
#
_symmetry.space_group_name_H-M   'P 1'
#
loop_
_entity.id
_entity.type
_entity.pdbx_description
1 polymer ?
#
loop_
_entity_poly.entity_id
_entity_poly.type
_entity_poly.pdbx_seq_one_letter_code
_entity_poly.pdbx_strand_id
1 'polypeptide(L)'
;MVNKKQLIVRIILFVLISVLLGGGIYTLNASNVGNNQMPMPLGLGIGVVMSGSMEPVLNVNDVILVKSQDEYHLGEIVVYQANGELIVHEIIKIDGEEITTQGKVTGSPDDPISVKDVKGKVILSLGGLGIVVKIIKMPIVTIALLLLSVWLLLKSYAKENEEVNKKAKALDDIRKELEELKQGIQQNK
;
A
#
# COMPACT_ATOMS: atom_id res chain seq x y z
N MET A 1 -32.09 -3.04 -9.44
CA MET A 1 -31.23 -3.78 -8.50
C MET A 1 -29.80 -3.68 -8.97
N VAL A 2 -28.91 -3.14 -8.16
CA VAL A 2 -27.47 -3.06 -8.47
C VAL A 2 -26.92 -4.48 -8.66
N ASN A 3 -26.19 -4.72 -9.73
CA ASN A 3 -25.56 -6.02 -9.95
C ASN A 3 -24.52 -6.26 -8.86
N LYS A 4 -24.67 -7.35 -8.08
CA LYS A 4 -23.76 -7.68 -6.97
C LYS A 4 -22.28 -7.65 -7.38
N LYS A 5 -21.96 -8.10 -8.62
CA LYS A 5 -20.57 -8.04 -9.13
C LYS A 5 -20.07 -6.60 -9.30
N GLN A 6 -20.90 -5.70 -9.80
CA GLN A 6 -20.53 -4.28 -9.96
C GLN A 6 -20.36 -3.59 -8.61
N LEU A 7 -21.21 -3.90 -7.63
CA LEU A 7 -21.07 -3.38 -6.28
C LEU A 7 -19.74 -3.81 -5.63
N ILE A 8 -19.40 -5.09 -5.74
CA ILE A 8 -18.13 -5.63 -5.21
C ILE A 8 -16.93 -4.92 -5.85
N VAL A 9 -16.92 -4.76 -7.18
CA VAL A 9 -15.83 -4.07 -7.89
C VAL A 9 -15.70 -2.62 -7.42
N ARG A 10 -16.80 -1.90 -7.22
CA ARG A 10 -16.79 -0.52 -6.70
C ARG A 10 -16.21 -0.43 -5.29
N ILE A 11 -16.61 -1.35 -4.41
CA ILE A 11 -16.07 -1.41 -3.04
C ILE A 11 -14.57 -1.67 -3.07
N ILE A 12 -14.11 -2.63 -3.88
CA ILE A 12 -12.67 -2.94 -4.02
C ILE A 12 -11.91 -1.71 -4.54
N LEU A 13 -12.40 -1.04 -5.58
CA LEU A 13 -11.76 0.16 -6.14
C LEU A 13 -11.74 1.31 -5.12
N PHE A 14 -12.83 1.52 -4.37
CA PHE A 14 -12.88 2.54 -3.32
C PHE A 14 -11.87 2.26 -2.21
N VAL A 15 -11.78 1.02 -1.73
CA VAL A 15 -10.79 0.61 -0.73
C VAL A 15 -9.38 0.80 -1.27
N LEU A 16 -9.10 0.41 -2.52
CA LEU A 16 -7.80 0.60 -3.16
C LEU A 16 -7.40 2.08 -3.21
N ILE A 17 -8.30 2.96 -3.65
CA ILE A 17 -8.08 4.40 -3.68
C ILE A 17 -7.79 4.93 -2.28
N SER A 18 -8.57 4.51 -1.27
CA SER A 18 -8.40 4.95 0.11
C SER A 18 -7.05 4.53 0.69
N VAL A 19 -6.61 3.30 0.40
CA VAL A 19 -5.29 2.79 0.83
C VAL A 19 -4.15 3.54 0.14
N LEU A 20 -4.25 3.78 -1.18
CA LEU A 20 -3.22 4.51 -1.93
C LEU A 20 -3.10 5.97 -1.45
N LEU A 21 -4.23 6.65 -1.24
CA LEU A 21 -4.23 8.03 -0.73
C LEU A 21 -3.75 8.10 0.72
N GLY A 22 -4.32 7.26 1.61
CA GLY A 22 -3.96 7.25 3.03
C GLY A 22 -2.51 6.87 3.25
N GLY A 23 -2.02 5.85 2.56
CA GLY A 23 -0.62 5.43 2.60
C GLY A 23 0.32 6.50 2.06
N GLY A 24 -0.05 7.15 0.94
CA GLY A 24 0.72 8.24 0.36
C GLY A 24 0.83 9.45 1.30
N ILE A 25 -0.28 9.90 1.87
CA ILE A 25 -0.29 11.01 2.84
C ILE A 25 0.51 10.65 4.09
N TYR A 26 0.35 9.43 4.62
CA TYR A 26 1.08 8.97 5.79
C TYR A 26 2.59 8.97 5.56
N THR A 27 3.06 8.42 4.43
CA THR A 27 4.50 8.38 4.11
C THR A 27 5.09 9.77 3.89
N LEU A 28 4.39 10.66 3.18
CA LEU A 28 4.82 12.05 2.98
C LEU A 28 4.90 12.82 4.30
N ASN A 29 3.92 12.65 5.18
CA ASN A 29 3.93 13.30 6.48
C ASN A 29 5.06 12.77 7.38
N ALA A 30 5.25 11.46 7.42
CA ALA A 30 6.30 10.85 8.24
C ALA A 30 7.71 11.23 7.79
N SER A 31 7.96 11.29 6.47
CA SER A 31 9.29 11.63 5.94
C SER A 31 9.60 13.13 6.02
N ASN A 32 8.62 13.99 5.75
CA ASN A 32 8.87 15.44 5.68
C ASN A 32 8.77 16.14 7.03
N VAL A 33 7.88 15.70 7.92
CA VAL A 33 7.65 16.37 9.22
C VAL A 33 8.44 15.70 10.33
N GLY A 34 8.52 14.36 10.32
CA GLY A 34 9.18 13.57 11.37
C GLY A 34 10.62 13.18 11.09
N ASN A 35 11.21 13.55 9.95
CA ASN A 35 12.51 13.00 9.47
C ASN A 35 12.60 11.46 9.60
N ASN A 36 11.45 10.78 9.55
CA ASN A 36 11.34 9.33 9.73
C ASN A 36 11.33 8.65 8.35
N GLN A 37 12.46 8.08 7.97
CA GLN A 37 12.61 7.46 6.66
C GLN A 37 11.91 6.09 6.54
N MET A 38 11.54 5.47 7.67
CA MET A 38 10.76 4.24 7.71
C MET A 38 9.54 4.42 8.61
N PRO A 39 8.39 4.82 8.05
CA PRO A 39 7.13 4.80 8.78
C PRO A 39 6.76 3.38 9.21
N MET A 40 6.34 3.23 10.48
CA MET A 40 6.03 1.94 11.10
C MET A 40 4.55 1.88 11.54
N PRO A 41 3.56 1.90 10.63
CA PRO A 41 2.17 1.76 11.02
C PRO A 41 1.93 0.41 11.73
N LEU A 42 1.27 0.46 12.87
CA LEU A 42 1.02 -0.74 13.71
C LEU A 42 2.30 -1.50 14.12
N GLY A 43 3.44 -0.80 14.19
CA GLY A 43 4.73 -1.39 14.50
C GLY A 43 5.37 -2.20 13.37
N LEU A 44 4.86 -2.10 12.14
CA LEU A 44 5.39 -2.79 10.97
C LEU A 44 5.92 -1.80 9.93
N GLY A 45 7.12 -2.05 9.43
CA GLY A 45 7.76 -1.27 8.37
C GLY A 45 8.19 -2.15 7.20
N ILE A 46 8.23 -1.54 6.01
CA ILE A 46 8.72 -2.21 4.80
C ILE A 46 9.89 -1.40 4.24
N GLY A 47 11.01 -2.06 4.05
CA GLY A 47 12.21 -1.50 3.44
C GLY A 47 12.65 -2.27 2.20
N VAL A 48 13.54 -1.65 1.43
CA VAL A 48 14.27 -2.29 0.35
C VAL A 48 15.75 -2.16 0.64
N VAL A 49 16.47 -3.28 0.62
CA VAL A 49 17.92 -3.31 0.81
C VAL A 49 18.61 -2.59 -0.35
N MET A 50 19.41 -1.58 -0.05
CA MET A 50 20.04 -0.72 -1.05
C MET A 50 21.53 -0.98 -1.25
N SER A 51 22.19 -1.62 -0.27
CA SER A 51 23.62 -1.93 -0.30
C SER A 51 23.89 -3.39 0.00
N GLY A 52 25.08 -3.89 -0.38
CA GLY A 52 25.49 -5.28 -0.14
C GLY A 52 26.13 -5.51 1.23
N SER A 53 26.05 -4.57 2.20
CA SER A 53 26.70 -4.70 3.50
C SER A 53 26.30 -5.93 4.31
N MET A 54 25.12 -6.49 4.02
CA MET A 54 24.55 -7.66 4.68
C MET A 54 24.60 -8.94 3.83
N GLU A 55 25.24 -8.93 2.69
CA GLU A 55 25.38 -10.13 1.86
C GLU A 55 26.19 -11.22 2.60
N PRO A 56 25.84 -12.49 2.40
CA PRO A 56 24.75 -13.03 1.56
C PRO A 56 23.40 -13.16 2.27
N VAL A 57 23.29 -12.69 3.52
CA VAL A 57 22.07 -12.84 4.34
C VAL A 57 20.91 -11.99 3.81
N LEU A 58 21.22 -10.76 3.40
CA LEU A 58 20.31 -9.85 2.70
C LEU A 58 21.03 -9.34 1.46
N ASN A 59 20.39 -9.49 0.30
CA ASN A 59 20.97 -9.05 -0.97
C ASN A 59 20.36 -7.72 -1.40
N VAL A 60 21.07 -7.01 -2.26
CA VAL A 60 20.56 -5.78 -2.86
C VAL A 60 19.25 -6.05 -3.60
N ASN A 61 18.24 -5.19 -3.41
CA ASN A 61 16.86 -5.30 -3.88
C ASN A 61 16.01 -6.36 -3.16
N ASP A 62 16.43 -6.89 -2.02
CA ASP A 62 15.53 -7.64 -1.16
C ASP A 62 14.52 -6.67 -0.51
N VAL A 63 13.28 -7.12 -0.40
CA VAL A 63 12.25 -6.45 0.41
C VAL A 63 12.30 -7.03 1.80
N ILE A 64 12.45 -6.18 2.81
CA ILE A 64 12.46 -6.58 4.20
C ILE A 64 11.19 -6.10 4.91
N LEU A 65 10.62 -6.97 5.73
CA LEU A 65 9.58 -6.63 6.69
C LEU A 65 10.23 -6.45 8.06
N VAL A 66 10.00 -5.31 8.65
CA VAL A 66 10.59 -4.89 9.92
C VAL A 66 9.48 -4.79 10.95
N LYS A 67 9.70 -5.34 12.14
CA LYS A 67 8.77 -5.27 13.26
C LYS A 67 9.42 -4.56 14.43
N SER A 68 8.76 -3.53 14.96
CA SER A 68 9.16 -2.88 16.21
C SER A 68 9.00 -3.84 17.38
N GLN A 69 9.95 -3.80 18.31
CA GLN A 69 9.92 -4.60 19.55
C GLN A 69 10.56 -3.78 20.67
N ASP A 70 10.28 -4.18 21.91
CA ASP A 70 10.78 -3.47 23.09
C ASP A 70 12.17 -3.97 23.53
N GLU A 71 12.51 -5.22 23.22
CA GLU A 71 13.77 -5.86 23.58
C GLU A 71 14.47 -6.43 22.35
N TYR A 72 15.79 -6.27 22.30
CA TYR A 72 16.67 -6.76 21.23
C TYR A 72 17.72 -7.72 21.77
N HIS A 73 18.17 -8.64 20.92
CA HIS A 73 19.14 -9.67 21.29
C HIS A 73 20.33 -9.70 20.33
N LEU A 74 21.44 -10.24 20.81
CA LEU A 74 22.63 -10.46 19.99
C LEU A 74 22.31 -11.36 18.79
N GLY A 75 22.85 -11.01 17.64
CA GLY A 75 22.63 -11.73 16.38
C GLY A 75 21.34 -11.36 15.63
N GLU A 76 20.51 -10.48 16.20
CA GLU A 76 19.33 -9.97 15.47
C GLU A 76 19.75 -8.95 14.42
N ILE A 77 19.12 -9.05 13.25
CA ILE A 77 19.27 -8.04 12.19
C ILE A 77 18.25 -6.94 12.44
N VAL A 78 18.71 -5.73 12.64
CA VAL A 78 17.88 -4.58 12.96
C VAL A 78 18.01 -3.48 11.91
N VAL A 79 16.97 -2.67 11.80
CA VAL A 79 16.97 -1.42 11.05
C VAL A 79 17.02 -0.27 12.03
N TYR A 80 17.95 0.62 11.86
CA TYR A 80 18.06 1.84 12.65
C TYR A 80 18.29 3.06 11.76
N GLN A 81 18.08 4.23 12.30
CA GLN A 81 18.28 5.48 11.59
C GLN A 81 19.44 6.25 12.19
N ALA A 82 20.49 6.49 11.40
CA ALA A 82 21.63 7.30 11.78
C ALA A 82 21.97 8.29 10.66
N ASN A 83 22.30 9.52 11.02
CA ASN A 83 22.67 10.60 10.08
C ASN A 83 21.67 10.83 8.94
N GLY A 84 20.36 10.56 9.18
CA GLY A 84 19.33 10.70 8.18
C GLY A 84 19.23 9.53 7.19
N GLU A 85 19.97 8.45 7.40
CA GLU A 85 19.93 7.24 6.57
C GLU A 85 19.39 6.05 7.37
N LEU A 86 18.79 5.10 6.67
CA LEU A 86 18.39 3.80 7.23
C LEU A 86 19.50 2.79 7.00
N ILE A 87 19.95 2.20 8.07
CA ILE A 87 21.01 1.19 8.09
C ILE A 87 20.39 -0.13 8.56
N VAL A 88 20.81 -1.23 7.93
CA VAL A 88 20.37 -2.59 8.26
C VAL A 88 21.59 -3.41 8.56
N HIS A 89 21.84 -3.71 9.85
CA HIS A 89 23.00 -4.47 10.30
C HIS A 89 22.62 -5.43 11.43
N GLU A 90 23.54 -6.34 11.76
CA GLU A 90 23.40 -7.32 12.84
C GLU A 90 23.91 -6.75 14.16
N ILE A 91 23.21 -7.01 15.25
CA ILE A 91 23.64 -6.65 16.60
C ILE A 91 24.78 -7.57 17.04
N ILE A 92 25.95 -6.98 17.31
CA ILE A 92 27.14 -7.70 17.79
C ILE A 92 27.45 -7.46 19.26
N LYS A 93 26.93 -6.37 19.84
CA LYS A 93 27.10 -6.03 21.26
C LYS A 93 25.87 -5.28 21.76
N ILE A 94 25.50 -5.54 23.02
CA ILE A 94 24.50 -4.77 23.77
C ILE A 94 25.11 -4.38 25.09
N ASP A 95 25.04 -3.09 25.43
CA ASP A 95 25.58 -2.52 26.66
C ASP A 95 24.55 -1.54 27.27
N GLY A 96 23.66 -2.07 28.10
CA GLY A 96 22.52 -1.31 28.63
C GLY A 96 21.57 -0.82 27.53
N GLU A 97 21.47 0.51 27.38
CA GLU A 97 20.63 1.12 26.31
C GLU A 97 21.41 1.37 25.01
N GLU A 98 22.68 0.97 24.91
CA GLU A 98 23.48 1.11 23.71
C GLU A 98 23.63 -0.23 22.98
N ILE A 99 23.55 -0.18 21.65
CA ILE A 99 23.73 -1.31 20.75
C ILE A 99 24.85 -1.00 19.77
N THR A 100 25.76 -1.94 19.60
CA THR A 100 26.75 -1.92 18.51
C THR A 100 26.33 -2.91 17.45
N THR A 101 26.29 -2.45 16.19
CA THR A 101 25.93 -3.26 15.04
C THR A 101 27.11 -3.45 14.11
N GLN A 102 26.99 -4.39 13.17
CA GLN A 102 27.98 -4.62 12.11
C GLN A 102 27.32 -5.24 10.89
N GLY A 103 27.71 -4.78 9.70
CA GLY A 103 27.38 -5.44 8.46
C GLY A 103 28.20 -6.72 8.26
N LYS A 104 27.67 -7.69 7.54
CA LYS A 104 28.34 -8.97 7.28
C LYS A 104 29.62 -8.82 6.43
N VAL A 105 29.66 -7.82 5.55
CA VAL A 105 30.79 -7.56 4.65
C VAL A 105 31.66 -6.40 5.14
N THR A 106 31.15 -5.57 6.06
CA THR A 106 31.90 -4.47 6.64
C THR A 106 32.91 -5.02 7.64
N GLY A 107 34.19 -4.76 7.45
CA GLY A 107 35.26 -5.31 8.28
C GLY A 107 35.36 -4.73 9.70
N SER A 108 34.55 -3.73 10.05
CA SER A 108 34.56 -3.04 11.34
C SER A 108 33.16 -2.87 11.91
N PRO A 109 33.02 -2.88 13.27
CA PRO A 109 31.78 -2.48 13.93
C PRO A 109 31.38 -1.05 13.59
N ASP A 110 30.06 -0.79 13.65
CA ASP A 110 29.51 0.56 13.59
C ASP A 110 29.72 1.28 14.93
N ASP A 111 29.59 2.60 14.95
CA ASP A 111 29.52 3.37 16.17
C ASP A 111 28.31 2.93 17.02
N PRO A 112 28.41 2.91 18.35
CA PRO A 112 27.31 2.58 19.23
C PRO A 112 26.12 3.53 19.01
N ILE A 113 24.92 2.95 18.97
CA ILE A 113 23.65 3.65 18.80
C ILE A 113 22.74 3.39 19.99
N SER A 114 21.81 4.32 20.26
CA SER A 114 20.77 4.08 21.26
C SER A 114 19.72 3.07 20.77
N VAL A 115 19.23 2.21 21.65
CA VAL A 115 18.08 1.33 21.40
C VAL A 115 16.90 2.13 20.82
N LYS A 116 16.73 3.40 21.22
CA LYS A 116 15.66 4.30 20.78
C LYS A 116 15.74 4.68 19.28
N ASP A 117 16.94 4.60 18.70
CA ASP A 117 17.15 4.88 17.27
C ASP A 117 16.81 3.67 16.40
N VAL A 118 16.64 2.50 17.01
CA VAL A 118 16.27 1.26 16.32
C VAL A 118 14.80 1.31 15.95
N LYS A 119 14.51 1.15 14.67
CA LYS A 119 13.14 1.07 14.13
C LYS A 119 12.50 -0.29 14.43
N GLY A 120 13.27 -1.36 14.32
CA GLY A 120 12.80 -2.71 14.58
C GLY A 120 13.74 -3.78 14.03
N LYS A 121 13.33 -5.04 14.28
CA LYS A 121 14.00 -6.24 13.80
C LYS A 121 13.47 -6.65 12.43
N VAL A 122 14.35 -7.10 11.55
CA VAL A 122 13.97 -7.76 10.28
C VAL A 122 13.40 -9.14 10.60
N ILE A 123 12.12 -9.34 10.28
CA ILE A 123 11.40 -10.60 10.53
C ILE A 123 11.20 -11.43 9.28
N LEU A 124 11.30 -10.83 8.10
CA LEU A 124 11.15 -11.50 6.81
C LEU A 124 11.96 -10.77 5.75
N SER A 125 12.59 -11.52 4.86
CA SER A 125 13.23 -11.02 3.64
C SER A 125 12.66 -11.75 2.41
N LEU A 126 12.33 -10.97 1.38
CA LEU A 126 11.83 -11.47 0.10
C LEU A 126 12.78 -11.03 -1.01
N GLY A 127 13.51 -12.00 -1.55
CA GLY A 127 14.55 -11.76 -2.54
C GLY A 127 14.02 -11.16 -3.85
N GLY A 128 14.70 -10.13 -4.36
CA GLY A 128 14.49 -9.56 -5.69
C GLY A 128 13.22 -8.74 -5.90
N LEU A 129 12.30 -8.66 -4.92
CA LEU A 129 11.05 -7.91 -5.06
C LEU A 129 11.20 -6.39 -4.89
N GLY A 130 12.36 -5.92 -4.50
CA GLY A 130 12.65 -4.51 -4.27
C GLY A 130 12.42 -3.61 -5.48
N ILE A 131 12.68 -4.12 -6.69
CA ILE A 131 12.41 -3.39 -7.92
C ILE A 131 10.93 -3.05 -8.04
N VAL A 132 10.04 -4.01 -7.75
CA VAL A 132 8.58 -3.81 -7.79
C VAL A 132 8.16 -2.75 -6.76
N VAL A 133 8.69 -2.84 -5.54
CA VAL A 133 8.41 -1.86 -4.48
C VAL A 133 8.91 -0.46 -4.86
N LYS A 134 10.10 -0.37 -5.45
CA LYS A 134 10.65 0.91 -5.94
C LYS A 134 9.75 1.53 -7.01
N ILE A 135 9.26 0.75 -7.97
CA ILE A 135 8.34 1.22 -9.02
C ILE A 135 7.03 1.71 -8.41
N ILE A 136 6.42 0.94 -7.50
CA ILE A 136 5.16 1.32 -6.85
C ILE A 136 5.32 2.61 -6.01
N LYS A 137 6.48 2.82 -5.39
CA LYS A 137 6.78 4.04 -4.62
C LYS A 137 7.05 5.28 -5.49
N MET A 138 7.20 5.14 -6.81
CA MET A 138 7.36 6.29 -7.70
C MET A 138 6.07 7.13 -7.71
N PRO A 139 6.12 8.46 -7.45
CA PRO A 139 4.92 9.30 -7.38
C PRO A 139 4.09 9.24 -8.66
N ILE A 140 4.73 9.17 -9.82
CA ILE A 140 4.06 9.09 -11.11
C ILE A 140 3.22 7.82 -11.26
N VAL A 141 3.74 6.68 -10.76
CA VAL A 141 3.03 5.39 -10.81
C VAL A 141 1.82 5.42 -9.87
N THR A 142 1.98 5.96 -8.67
CA THR A 142 0.88 6.13 -7.71
C THR A 142 -0.24 7.01 -8.28
N ILE A 143 0.13 8.14 -8.89
CA ILE A 143 -0.83 9.04 -9.55
C ILE A 143 -1.52 8.32 -10.72
N ALA A 144 -0.78 7.60 -11.56
CA ALA A 144 -1.36 6.85 -12.68
C ALA A 144 -2.36 5.78 -12.21
N LEU A 145 -2.03 5.04 -11.14
CA LEU A 145 -2.92 4.04 -10.54
C LEU A 145 -4.20 4.69 -9.97
N LEU A 146 -4.07 5.86 -9.33
CA LEU A 146 -5.21 6.62 -8.82
C LEU A 146 -6.13 7.06 -9.97
N LEU A 147 -5.58 7.66 -11.02
CA LEU A 147 -6.34 8.10 -12.19
C LEU A 147 -7.04 6.92 -12.87
N LEU A 148 -6.34 5.80 -13.05
CA LEU A 148 -6.92 4.57 -13.59
C LEU A 148 -8.07 4.06 -12.72
N SER A 149 -7.90 4.04 -11.41
CA SER A 149 -8.93 3.58 -10.47
C SER A 149 -10.18 4.48 -10.51
N VAL A 150 -10.00 5.79 -10.55
CA VAL A 150 -11.10 6.75 -10.69
C VAL A 150 -11.80 6.58 -12.04
N TRP A 151 -11.04 6.43 -13.13
CA TRP A 151 -11.62 6.20 -14.46
C TRP A 151 -12.45 4.92 -14.51
N LEU A 152 -11.98 3.82 -13.93
CA LEU A 152 -12.72 2.56 -13.84
C LEU A 152 -14.02 2.71 -13.03
N LEU A 153 -13.97 3.48 -11.92
CA LEU A 153 -15.17 3.81 -11.15
C LEU A 153 -16.18 4.58 -11.98
N LEU A 154 -15.76 5.65 -12.64
CA LEU A 154 -16.65 6.47 -13.50
C LEU A 154 -17.27 5.63 -14.62
N LYS A 155 -16.48 4.78 -15.28
CA LYS A 155 -16.97 3.86 -16.32
C LYS A 155 -18.00 2.86 -15.76
N SER A 156 -17.79 2.36 -14.54
CA SER A 156 -18.73 1.46 -13.88
C SER A 156 -20.07 2.14 -13.57
N TYR A 157 -20.06 3.42 -13.16
CA TYR A 157 -21.28 4.21 -12.94
C TYR A 157 -22.00 4.57 -14.25
N ALA A 158 -21.26 4.98 -15.28
CA ALA A 158 -21.82 5.31 -16.58
C ALA A 158 -22.58 4.11 -17.19
N LYS A 159 -22.01 2.93 -17.11
CA LYS A 159 -22.65 1.70 -17.60
C LYS A 159 -23.95 1.38 -16.87
N GLU A 160 -24.01 1.56 -15.56
CA GLU A 160 -25.22 1.34 -14.78
C GLU A 160 -26.32 2.33 -15.16
N ASN A 161 -26.00 3.62 -15.30
CA ASN A 161 -26.96 4.63 -15.69
C ASN A 161 -27.54 4.34 -17.09
N GLU A 162 -26.73 3.83 -18.03
CA GLU A 162 -27.19 3.43 -19.34
C GLU A 162 -28.18 2.27 -19.26
N GLU A 163 -27.90 1.24 -18.44
CA GLU A 163 -28.80 0.11 -18.24
C GLU A 163 -30.13 0.54 -17.58
N VAL A 164 -30.06 1.44 -16.59
CA VAL A 164 -31.25 1.99 -15.92
C VAL A 164 -32.11 2.77 -16.91
N ASN A 165 -31.49 3.64 -17.72
CA ASN A 165 -32.20 4.44 -18.72
C ASN A 165 -32.84 3.59 -19.79
N LYS A 166 -32.17 2.52 -20.27
CA LYS A 166 -32.75 1.58 -21.22
C LYS A 166 -34.00 0.88 -20.66
N LYS A 167 -33.95 0.43 -19.40
CA LYS A 167 -35.07 -0.18 -18.71
C LYS A 167 -36.24 0.79 -18.50
N ALA A 168 -35.94 2.03 -18.11
CA ALA A 168 -36.94 3.08 -17.93
C ALA A 168 -37.67 3.39 -19.24
N LYS A 169 -36.93 3.49 -20.35
CA LYS A 169 -37.51 3.71 -21.69
C LYS A 169 -38.39 2.56 -22.11
N ALA A 170 -37.93 1.30 -21.95
CA ALA A 170 -38.74 0.12 -22.30
C ALA A 170 -40.03 0.04 -21.46
N LEU A 171 -40.00 0.42 -20.19
CA LEU A 171 -41.21 0.49 -19.35
C LEU A 171 -42.20 1.57 -19.83
N ASP A 172 -41.66 2.74 -20.24
CA ASP A 172 -42.50 3.82 -20.79
C ASP A 172 -43.20 3.42 -22.11
N ASP A 173 -42.47 2.73 -22.98
CA ASP A 173 -42.99 2.22 -24.24
C ASP A 173 -44.13 1.19 -24.00
N ILE A 174 -43.94 0.23 -23.11
CA ILE A 174 -44.96 -0.75 -22.71
C ILE A 174 -46.18 -0.04 -22.09
N ARG A 175 -45.97 1.00 -21.29
CA ARG A 175 -47.06 1.76 -20.67
C ARG A 175 -47.93 2.45 -21.75
N LYS A 176 -47.32 3.04 -22.77
CA LYS A 176 -48.02 3.68 -23.90
C LYS A 176 -48.84 2.67 -24.67
N GLU A 177 -48.28 1.50 -25.02
CA GLU A 177 -49.00 0.43 -25.69
C GLU A 177 -50.23 -0.05 -24.89
N LEU A 178 -50.07 -0.19 -23.57
CA LEU A 178 -51.20 -0.55 -22.71
C LEU A 178 -52.30 0.52 -22.65
N GLU A 179 -51.95 1.80 -22.68
CA GLU A 179 -52.93 2.90 -22.73
C GLU A 179 -53.68 2.92 -24.05
N GLU A 180 -52.97 2.72 -25.17
CA GLU A 180 -53.60 2.62 -26.52
C GLU A 180 -54.55 1.44 -26.60
N LEU A 181 -54.17 0.27 -26.09
CA LEU A 181 -55.05 -0.90 -26.06
C LEU A 181 -56.29 -0.66 -25.20
N LYS A 182 -56.17 -0.01 -24.02
CA LYS A 182 -57.31 0.31 -23.20
C LYS A 182 -58.27 1.29 -23.86
N GLN A 183 -57.77 2.30 -24.56
CA GLN A 183 -58.61 3.24 -25.34
C GLN A 183 -59.33 2.54 -26.46
N GLY A 184 -58.65 1.65 -27.20
CA GLY A 184 -59.28 0.87 -28.27
C GLY A 184 -60.39 -0.07 -27.79
N ILE A 185 -60.28 -0.67 -26.60
CA ILE A 185 -61.32 -1.50 -26.01
C ILE A 185 -62.51 -0.65 -25.55
N GLN A 186 -62.30 0.58 -25.06
CA GLN A 186 -63.38 1.48 -24.64
C GLN A 186 -64.17 2.04 -25.84
N GLN A 187 -63.57 2.23 -26.99
CA GLN A 187 -64.24 2.73 -28.19
C GLN A 187 -65.11 1.64 -28.93
N ASN A 188 -64.84 0.37 -28.66
CA ASN A 188 -65.57 -0.75 -29.26
C ASN A 188 -66.71 -1.27 -28.36
N LYS A 189 -67.08 -0.56 -27.30
CA LYS A 189 -68.20 -0.88 -26.41
C LYS A 189 -69.32 0.14 -26.55
#